data_143085862784fc2fffdfad24a92668b6
#
_entry.id   143085862784fc2fffdfad24a92668b6
#
_cell.length_a   1.000
_cell.length_b   1.000
_cell.length_c   1.000
_cell.angle_alpha   90.00
_cell.angle_beta   90.00
_cell.angle_gamma   90.00
#
_symmetry.space_group_name_H-M   'P 1'
#
loop_
_entity.id
_entity.type
_entity.pdbx_description
1 polymer ?
#
loop_
_entity_poly.entity_id
_entity_poly.type
_entity_poly.pdbx_seq_one_letter_code
_entity_poly.pdbx_strand_id
1 'polypeptide(L)'
;MHILFFPVSFYFMLQLENDTANLNAGFPLKDQRITAIDSVFLFFEKNPDAEKIPGTVYRHMQRTLWDRHYRRNSTTIDQLKNAGGLRLIRKNNVRDSIAAYDLQWQRAEFWREGYITNQEKGKDFVGQIVKANNLLSTFRNNSTGHSLASTITDSLIIRINPALLNEYFNFLNWLKTSTVQNKRGYQQIEHSSEQLIALIKKEYHLK
;
A
#
# COMPACT_ATOMS: atom_id res chain seq x y z
N MET A 1 -35.12 16.88 -17.65
CA MET A 1 -33.75 17.08 -17.07
C MET A 1 -33.36 16.04 -16.02
N HIS A 2 -34.13 14.98 -15.78
CA HIS A 2 -33.84 13.88 -14.89
C HIS A 2 -32.92 12.79 -15.51
N ILE A 3 -32.76 12.78 -16.82
CA ILE A 3 -32.17 11.67 -17.60
C ILE A 3 -30.63 11.66 -17.57
N LEU A 4 -29.98 12.81 -17.36
CA LEU A 4 -28.50 12.89 -17.40
C LEU A 4 -27.81 12.57 -16.08
N PHE A 5 -28.49 12.68 -14.94
CA PHE A 5 -27.87 12.45 -13.63
C PHE A 5 -27.85 10.96 -13.25
N PHE A 6 -28.82 10.18 -13.68
CA PHE A 6 -28.90 8.74 -13.42
C PHE A 6 -27.68 7.96 -13.96
N PRO A 7 -27.21 8.19 -15.19
CA PRO A 7 -25.98 7.53 -15.68
C PRO A 7 -24.74 7.92 -14.88
N VAL A 8 -24.57 9.19 -14.52
CA VAL A 8 -23.38 9.67 -13.79
C VAL A 8 -23.31 9.09 -12.38
N SER A 9 -24.43 9.04 -11.65
CA SER A 9 -24.46 8.43 -10.32
C SER A 9 -24.20 6.93 -10.36
N PHE A 10 -24.67 6.25 -11.39
CA PHE A 10 -24.41 4.83 -11.60
C PHE A 10 -22.94 4.55 -11.91
N TYR A 11 -22.31 5.29 -12.83
CA TYR A 11 -20.88 5.17 -13.12
C TYR A 11 -20.02 5.51 -11.90
N PHE A 12 -20.40 6.51 -11.13
CA PHE A 12 -19.69 6.85 -9.90
C PHE A 12 -19.79 5.73 -8.85
N MET A 13 -20.95 5.11 -8.72
CA MET A 13 -21.15 3.98 -7.82
C MET A 13 -20.29 2.77 -8.23
N LEU A 14 -20.24 2.43 -9.52
CA LEU A 14 -19.33 1.39 -10.03
C LEU A 14 -17.87 1.71 -9.74
N GLN A 15 -17.47 2.97 -9.86
CA GLN A 15 -16.11 3.39 -9.48
C GLN A 15 -15.86 3.18 -7.99
N LEU A 16 -16.78 3.56 -7.11
CA LEU A 16 -16.66 3.34 -5.67
C LEU A 16 -16.53 1.84 -5.34
N GLU A 17 -17.33 0.98 -5.97
CA GLU A 17 -17.27 -0.47 -5.79
C GLU A 17 -15.90 -1.03 -6.22
N ASN A 18 -15.36 -0.58 -7.35
CA ASN A 18 -14.03 -0.96 -7.82
C ASN A 18 -12.91 -0.47 -6.89
N ASP A 19 -13.00 0.77 -6.41
CA ASP A 19 -12.02 1.33 -5.47
C ASP A 19 -12.03 0.52 -4.16
N THR A 20 -13.21 0.21 -3.61
CA THR A 20 -13.39 -0.63 -2.43
C THR A 20 -12.78 -2.03 -2.62
N ALA A 21 -13.07 -2.69 -3.73
CA ALA A 21 -12.52 -4.02 -4.04
C ALA A 21 -10.99 -3.99 -4.14
N ASN A 22 -10.42 -2.96 -4.76
CA ASN A 22 -8.98 -2.78 -4.87
C ASN A 22 -8.31 -2.54 -3.51
N LEU A 23 -8.91 -1.75 -2.63
CA LEU A 23 -8.43 -1.51 -1.27
C LEU A 23 -8.41 -2.81 -0.47
N ASN A 24 -9.52 -3.56 -0.49
CA ASN A 24 -9.67 -4.84 0.21
C ASN A 24 -8.63 -5.87 -0.24
N ALA A 25 -8.39 -5.98 -1.54
CA ALA A 25 -7.38 -6.90 -2.08
C ALA A 25 -5.95 -6.57 -1.63
N GLY A 26 -5.70 -5.38 -1.14
CA GLY A 26 -4.37 -4.95 -0.74
C GLY A 26 -4.10 -5.02 0.77
N PHE A 27 -5.12 -5.06 1.63
CA PHE A 27 -4.90 -5.12 3.08
C PHE A 27 -4.06 -6.33 3.52
N PRO A 28 -4.28 -7.55 3.00
CA PRO A 28 -3.43 -8.70 3.33
C PRO A 28 -1.96 -8.50 2.98
N LEU A 29 -1.65 -7.74 1.93
CA LEU A 29 -0.26 -7.44 1.55
C LEU A 29 0.43 -6.53 2.58
N LYS A 30 -0.33 -5.58 3.16
CA LYS A 30 0.19 -4.73 4.25
C LYS A 30 0.41 -5.53 5.53
N ASP A 31 -0.46 -6.47 5.86
CA ASP A 31 -0.30 -7.37 7.00
C ASP A 31 0.93 -8.27 6.83
N GLN A 32 1.11 -8.85 5.65
CA GLN A 32 2.32 -9.63 5.33
C GLN A 32 3.60 -8.80 5.45
N ARG A 33 3.56 -7.51 5.09
CA ARG A 33 4.70 -6.61 5.24
C ARG A 33 5.01 -6.34 6.70
N ILE A 34 4.00 -6.07 7.53
CA ILE A 34 4.16 -5.87 8.97
C ILE A 34 4.77 -7.12 9.61
N THR A 35 4.24 -8.30 9.29
CA THR A 35 4.79 -9.59 9.76
C THR A 35 6.24 -9.79 9.30
N ALA A 36 6.58 -9.41 8.09
CA ALA A 36 7.95 -9.49 7.58
C ALA A 36 8.91 -8.59 8.36
N ILE A 37 8.49 -7.35 8.69
CA ILE A 37 9.28 -6.44 9.52
C ILE A 37 9.51 -7.05 10.90
N ASP A 38 8.47 -7.58 11.54
CA ASP A 38 8.58 -8.20 12.86
C ASP A 38 9.51 -9.43 12.84
N SER A 39 9.46 -10.21 11.75
CA SER A 39 10.35 -11.37 11.58
C SER A 39 11.82 -10.97 11.45
N VAL A 40 12.11 -9.85 10.78
CA VAL A 40 13.47 -9.31 10.68
C VAL A 40 13.96 -8.83 12.05
N PHE A 41 13.14 -8.08 12.78
CA PHE A 41 13.49 -7.66 14.15
C PHE A 41 13.78 -8.83 15.06
N LEU A 42 12.87 -9.80 15.09
CA LEU A 42 12.99 -10.98 15.95
C LEU A 42 14.27 -11.80 15.65
N PHE A 43 14.66 -11.88 14.38
CA PHE A 43 15.88 -12.58 14.01
C PHE A 43 17.11 -11.90 14.59
N PHE A 44 17.28 -10.60 14.37
CA PHE A 44 18.45 -9.87 14.83
C PHE A 44 18.48 -9.66 16.35
N GLU A 45 17.31 -9.56 16.99
CA GLU A 45 17.21 -9.55 18.46
C GLU A 45 17.80 -10.83 19.08
N LYS A 46 17.51 -11.99 18.44
CA LYS A 46 18.02 -13.28 18.90
C LYS A 46 19.45 -13.59 18.45
N ASN A 47 19.94 -12.91 17.42
CA ASN A 47 21.23 -13.17 16.78
C ASN A 47 21.96 -11.84 16.51
N PRO A 48 22.36 -11.08 17.54
CA PRO A 48 22.92 -9.74 17.35
C PRO A 48 24.25 -9.74 16.56
N ASP A 49 25.03 -10.83 16.68
CA ASP A 49 26.34 -10.98 16.04
C ASP A 49 26.30 -11.91 14.82
N ALA A 50 25.12 -12.06 14.19
CA ALA A 50 24.98 -12.97 13.07
C ALA A 50 25.83 -12.52 11.86
N GLU A 51 26.74 -13.38 11.42
CA GLU A 51 27.50 -13.18 10.17
C GLU A 51 26.73 -13.70 8.93
N LYS A 52 25.69 -14.46 9.15
CA LYS A 52 24.84 -15.05 8.12
C LYS A 52 23.36 -14.94 8.48
N ILE A 53 22.52 -14.76 7.50
CA ILE A 53 21.06 -14.81 7.64
C ILE A 53 20.49 -15.99 6.84
N PRO A 54 19.49 -16.71 7.38
CA PRO A 54 18.73 -17.70 6.60
C PRO A 54 18.05 -17.04 5.39
N GLY A 55 17.89 -17.80 4.31
CA GLY A 55 17.16 -17.31 3.13
C GLY A 55 15.72 -16.86 3.44
N THR A 56 15.10 -17.43 4.49
CA THR A 56 13.79 -16.98 4.99
C THR A 56 13.82 -15.55 5.52
N VAL A 57 14.85 -15.18 6.28
CA VAL A 57 15.02 -13.81 6.80
C VAL A 57 15.28 -12.85 5.66
N TYR A 58 16.10 -13.23 4.68
CA TYR A 58 16.31 -12.42 3.49
C TYR A 58 14.98 -12.19 2.72
N ARG A 59 14.14 -13.21 2.58
CA ARG A 59 12.81 -13.04 2.00
C ARG A 59 11.95 -12.03 2.76
N HIS A 60 12.01 -12.06 4.10
CA HIS A 60 11.34 -11.04 4.90
C HIS A 60 11.91 -9.64 4.63
N MET A 61 13.25 -9.48 4.59
CA MET A 61 13.89 -8.21 4.23
C MET A 61 13.41 -7.72 2.85
N GLN A 62 13.37 -8.58 1.85
CA GLN A 62 12.82 -8.25 0.52
C GLN A 62 11.34 -7.86 0.60
N ARG A 63 10.54 -8.61 1.40
CA ARG A 63 9.12 -8.32 1.55
C ARG A 63 8.85 -6.95 2.17
N THR A 64 9.74 -6.44 3.02
CA THR A 64 9.63 -5.08 3.57
C THR A 64 9.73 -4.00 2.49
N LEU A 65 10.39 -4.28 1.36
CA LEU A 65 10.59 -3.34 0.26
C LEU A 65 9.39 -3.26 -0.70
N TRP A 66 8.48 -4.23 -0.65
CA TRP A 66 7.36 -4.28 -1.56
C TRP A 66 6.09 -3.79 -0.87
N ASP A 67 5.43 -2.82 -1.51
CA ASP A 67 4.11 -2.37 -1.11
C ASP A 67 3.23 -2.15 -2.35
N ARG A 68 1.95 -2.41 -2.18
CA ARG A 68 0.96 -2.05 -3.19
C ARG A 68 0.50 -0.63 -2.92
N HIS A 69 0.86 0.28 -3.80
CA HIS A 69 0.36 1.64 -3.78
C HIS A 69 -1.00 1.71 -4.48
N TYR A 70 -1.99 2.19 -3.77
CA TYR A 70 -3.30 2.44 -4.36
C TYR A 70 -3.25 3.73 -5.14
N ARG A 71 -3.79 3.69 -6.35
CA ARG A 71 -4.12 4.87 -7.12
C ARG A 71 -5.62 4.92 -7.26
N ARG A 72 -6.19 6.03 -6.86
CA ARG A 72 -7.60 6.31 -7.07
C ARG A 72 -7.89 6.45 -8.57
N ASN A 73 -9.03 5.95 -8.99
CA ASN A 73 -9.61 6.38 -10.26
C ASN A 73 -10.41 7.68 -10.00
N SER A 74 -9.85 8.83 -10.37
CA SER A 74 -10.52 10.13 -10.14
C SER A 74 -11.41 10.58 -11.30
N THR A 75 -11.48 9.84 -12.39
CA THR A 75 -12.10 10.27 -13.66
C THR A 75 -13.51 10.81 -13.46
N THR A 76 -14.39 10.07 -12.80
CA THR A 76 -15.79 10.48 -12.63
C THR A 76 -15.94 11.68 -11.69
N ILE A 77 -15.15 11.70 -10.60
CA ILE A 77 -15.22 12.81 -9.65
C ILE A 77 -14.62 14.09 -10.22
N ASP A 78 -13.57 13.97 -11.02
CA ASP A 78 -12.98 15.11 -11.72
C ASP A 78 -13.96 15.67 -12.77
N GLN A 79 -14.67 14.82 -13.49
CA GLN A 79 -15.76 15.23 -14.39
C GLN A 79 -16.88 15.94 -13.61
N LEU A 80 -17.29 15.42 -12.46
CA LEU A 80 -18.30 16.04 -11.60
C LEU A 80 -17.85 17.42 -11.10
N LYS A 81 -16.58 17.60 -10.78
CA LYS A 81 -16.02 18.89 -10.32
C LYS A 81 -15.88 19.89 -11.46
N ASN A 82 -15.26 19.48 -12.56
CA ASN A 82 -14.90 20.36 -13.68
C ASN A 82 -16.12 20.81 -14.50
N ALA A 83 -17.10 19.94 -14.69
CA ALA A 83 -18.33 20.26 -15.41
C ALA A 83 -19.39 21.00 -14.54
N GLY A 84 -19.04 21.37 -13.30
CA GLY A 84 -20.01 21.91 -12.34
C GLY A 84 -21.08 20.90 -11.91
N GLY A 85 -20.85 19.60 -12.22
CA GLY A 85 -21.79 18.51 -11.97
C GLY A 85 -22.15 18.32 -10.51
N LEU A 86 -21.25 18.66 -9.57
CA LEU A 86 -21.56 18.65 -8.14
C LEU A 86 -22.73 19.59 -7.80
N ARG A 87 -22.88 20.70 -8.50
CA ARG A 87 -24.03 21.63 -8.33
C ARG A 87 -25.34 21.05 -8.81
N LEU A 88 -25.28 20.09 -9.74
CA LEU A 88 -26.46 19.39 -10.27
C LEU A 88 -26.98 18.30 -9.34
N ILE A 89 -26.18 17.91 -8.34
CA ILE A 89 -26.59 16.97 -7.30
C ILE A 89 -27.55 17.69 -6.34
N ARG A 90 -28.84 17.43 -6.48
CA ARG A 90 -29.89 18.08 -5.70
C ARG A 90 -29.90 17.67 -4.22
N LYS A 91 -29.43 16.47 -3.92
CA LYS A 91 -29.34 15.93 -2.57
C LYS A 91 -28.07 16.42 -1.91
N ASN A 92 -28.17 17.40 -1.02
CA ASN A 92 -27.05 18.03 -0.35
C ASN A 92 -26.18 17.01 0.41
N ASN A 93 -26.84 16.07 1.12
CA ASN A 93 -26.16 14.99 1.84
C ASN A 93 -25.28 14.12 0.94
N VAL A 94 -25.73 13.78 -0.26
CA VAL A 94 -24.94 13.04 -1.26
C VAL A 94 -23.77 13.88 -1.76
N ARG A 95 -24.01 15.13 -2.14
CA ARG A 95 -22.97 16.05 -2.62
C ARG A 95 -21.86 16.22 -1.58
N ASP A 96 -22.25 16.47 -0.34
CA ASP A 96 -21.30 16.75 0.75
C ASP A 96 -20.51 15.48 1.12
N SER A 97 -21.14 14.30 1.06
CA SER A 97 -20.46 13.01 1.23
C SER A 97 -19.47 12.71 0.11
N ILE A 98 -19.78 13.04 -1.15
CA ILE A 98 -18.84 12.94 -2.29
C ILE A 98 -17.63 13.84 -2.06
N ALA A 99 -17.84 15.09 -1.62
CA ALA A 99 -16.75 16.02 -1.35
C ALA A 99 -15.87 15.54 -0.18
N ALA A 100 -16.46 14.99 0.88
CA ALA A 100 -15.74 14.42 2.00
C ALA A 100 -14.89 13.20 1.61
N TYR A 101 -15.44 12.30 0.81
CA TYR A 101 -14.74 11.15 0.24
C TYR A 101 -13.55 11.57 -0.63
N ASP A 102 -13.74 12.56 -1.50
CA ASP A 102 -12.68 13.13 -2.32
C ASP A 102 -11.53 13.70 -1.49
N LEU A 103 -11.85 14.44 -0.43
CA LEU A 103 -10.85 15.00 0.47
C LEU A 103 -10.04 13.93 1.21
N GLN A 104 -10.65 12.81 1.59
CA GLN A 104 -9.92 11.69 2.21
C GLN A 104 -8.88 11.11 1.25
N TRP A 105 -9.24 10.92 -0.03
CA TRP A 105 -8.30 10.46 -1.05
C TRP A 105 -7.16 11.44 -1.30
N GLN A 106 -7.44 12.75 -1.39
CA GLN A 106 -6.40 13.77 -1.56
C GLN A 106 -5.38 13.72 -0.41
N ARG A 107 -5.85 13.54 0.83
CA ARG A 107 -4.97 13.37 1.99
C ARG A 107 -4.14 12.09 1.90
N ALA A 108 -4.74 10.98 1.50
CA ALA A 108 -4.03 9.71 1.33
C ALA A 108 -2.95 9.80 0.24
N GLU A 109 -3.23 10.47 -0.87
CA GLU A 109 -2.27 10.70 -1.97
C GLU A 109 -1.10 11.59 -1.54
N PHE A 110 -1.35 12.66 -0.79
CA PHE A 110 -0.30 13.51 -0.24
C PHE A 110 0.68 12.71 0.65
N TRP A 111 0.16 11.88 1.56
CA TRP A 111 1.01 11.04 2.42
C TRP A 111 1.72 9.94 1.66
N ARG A 112 1.14 9.44 0.58
CA ARG A 112 1.73 8.40 -0.26
C ARG A 112 3.06 8.82 -0.89
N GLU A 113 3.19 10.04 -1.37
CA GLU A 113 4.42 10.52 -2.01
C GLU A 113 5.61 10.50 -1.06
N GLY A 114 5.45 11.05 0.14
CA GLY A 114 6.50 11.00 1.17
C GLY A 114 6.85 9.56 1.58
N TYR A 115 5.86 8.70 1.63
CA TYR A 115 6.04 7.28 1.93
C TYR A 115 6.86 6.54 0.86
N ILE A 116 6.58 6.75 -0.42
CA ILE A 116 7.32 6.15 -1.54
C ILE A 116 8.79 6.59 -1.50
N THR A 117 9.05 7.89 -1.35
CA THR A 117 10.42 8.44 -1.28
C THR A 117 11.24 7.79 -0.16
N ASN A 118 10.64 7.60 1.00
CA ASN A 118 11.33 6.96 2.12
C ASN A 118 11.51 5.44 1.93
N GLN A 119 10.58 4.78 1.22
CA GLN A 119 10.69 3.34 0.95
C GLN A 119 11.92 3.00 0.09
N GLU A 120 12.33 3.87 -0.83
CA GLU A 120 13.52 3.65 -1.66
C GLU A 120 14.80 3.53 -0.81
N LYS A 121 14.90 4.24 0.31
CA LYS A 121 16.02 4.09 1.25
C LYS A 121 16.16 2.66 1.80
N GLY A 122 15.08 1.92 1.89
CA GLY A 122 15.10 0.52 2.34
C GLY A 122 15.91 -0.39 1.42
N LYS A 123 15.92 -0.12 0.12
CA LYS A 123 16.72 -0.88 -0.86
C LYS A 123 18.21 -0.70 -0.59
N ASP A 124 18.62 0.51 -0.26
CA ASP A 124 20.02 0.84 0.03
C ASP A 124 20.49 0.11 1.29
N PHE A 125 19.67 0.06 2.36
CA PHE A 125 19.99 -0.68 3.57
C PHE A 125 20.17 -2.18 3.30
N VAL A 126 19.23 -2.81 2.59
CA VAL A 126 19.31 -4.23 2.27
C VAL A 126 20.55 -4.52 1.40
N GLY A 127 20.85 -3.65 0.43
CA GLY A 127 22.02 -3.77 -0.44
C GLY A 127 23.35 -3.63 0.30
N GLN A 128 23.39 -2.82 1.37
CA GLN A 128 24.58 -2.66 2.21
C GLN A 128 24.76 -3.82 3.19
N ILE A 129 23.68 -4.36 3.74
CA ILE A 129 23.71 -5.45 4.73
C ILE A 129 24.05 -6.79 4.05
N VAL A 130 23.42 -7.10 2.92
CA VAL A 130 23.58 -8.40 2.25
C VAL A 130 24.63 -8.33 1.16
N LYS A 131 25.62 -9.23 1.21
CA LYS A 131 26.68 -9.30 0.17
C LYS A 131 26.08 -9.77 -1.16
N ALA A 132 26.15 -8.95 -2.18
CA ALA A 132 25.59 -9.21 -3.50
C ALA A 132 26.15 -10.47 -4.19
N ASN A 133 27.41 -10.84 -3.92
CA ASN A 133 28.03 -12.03 -4.51
C ASN A 133 27.27 -13.33 -4.21
N ASN A 134 26.56 -13.39 -3.08
CA ASN A 134 25.75 -14.55 -2.71
C ASN A 134 24.45 -14.63 -3.54
N LEU A 135 24.03 -13.52 -4.13
CA LEU A 135 22.81 -13.45 -4.96
C LEU A 135 23.08 -13.79 -6.42
N LEU A 136 24.34 -13.65 -6.88
CA LEU A 136 24.70 -13.87 -8.30
C LEU A 136 24.48 -15.32 -8.74
N SER A 137 24.73 -16.31 -7.86
CA SER A 137 24.45 -17.71 -8.15
C SER A 137 22.94 -17.97 -8.35
N THR A 138 22.13 -17.32 -7.55
CA THR A 138 20.66 -17.42 -7.58
C THR A 138 20.09 -16.73 -8.83
N PHE A 139 20.67 -15.61 -9.25
CA PHE A 139 20.28 -14.89 -10.48
C PHE A 139 20.59 -15.71 -11.74
N ARG A 140 21.72 -16.44 -11.77
CA ARG A 140 22.13 -17.25 -12.92
C ARG A 140 21.22 -18.47 -13.16
N ASN A 141 20.59 -19.00 -12.11
CA ASN A 141 19.80 -20.21 -12.18
C ASN A 141 18.30 -19.96 -12.48
N ASN A 142 17.84 -18.71 -12.50
CA ASN A 142 16.43 -18.37 -12.67
C ASN A 142 16.14 -17.65 -14.01
N SER A 143 16.23 -18.38 -15.12
CA SER A 143 15.74 -17.91 -16.44
C SER A 143 14.20 -17.92 -16.56
N THR A 144 13.46 -18.34 -15.55
CA THR A 144 12.00 -18.59 -15.62
C THR A 144 11.10 -17.50 -15.04
N GLY A 145 11.64 -16.33 -14.69
CA GLY A 145 10.81 -15.18 -14.27
C GLY A 145 10.13 -15.29 -12.90
N HIS A 146 10.40 -16.33 -12.11
CA HIS A 146 9.88 -16.46 -10.75
C HIS A 146 10.65 -15.56 -9.78
N SER A 147 9.97 -15.05 -8.75
CA SER A 147 10.57 -14.20 -7.71
C SER A 147 11.81 -14.87 -7.10
N LEU A 148 12.97 -14.22 -7.27
CA LEU A 148 14.26 -14.67 -6.73
C LEU A 148 14.21 -15.04 -5.25
N ALA A 149 13.41 -14.31 -4.47
CA ALA A 149 13.26 -14.52 -3.05
C ALA A 149 12.64 -15.89 -2.69
N SER A 150 11.89 -16.53 -3.59
CA SER A 150 11.26 -17.84 -3.34
C SER A 150 12.24 -19.01 -3.44
N THR A 151 13.38 -18.82 -4.11
CA THR A 151 14.35 -19.88 -4.40
C THR A 151 15.59 -19.84 -3.50
N ILE A 152 15.78 -18.79 -2.69
CA ILE A 152 16.92 -18.70 -1.77
C ILE A 152 16.64 -19.58 -0.55
N THR A 153 17.27 -20.76 -0.52
CA THR A 153 17.22 -21.71 0.60
C THR A 153 18.46 -21.61 1.49
N ASP A 154 19.57 -21.17 0.93
CA ASP A 154 20.86 -21.14 1.62
C ASP A 154 21.02 -19.90 2.49
N SER A 155 21.92 -19.98 3.48
CA SER A 155 22.27 -18.84 4.29
C SER A 155 23.09 -17.83 3.50
N LEU A 156 22.75 -16.56 3.65
CA LEU A 156 23.44 -15.43 3.00
C LEU A 156 24.41 -14.78 3.97
N ILE A 157 25.63 -14.51 3.50
CA ILE A 157 26.62 -13.76 4.27
C ILE A 157 26.19 -12.30 4.33
N ILE A 158 26.22 -11.73 5.53
CA ILE A 158 25.93 -10.34 5.78
C ILE A 158 27.18 -9.59 6.26
N ARG A 159 27.15 -8.26 6.14
CA ARG A 159 28.09 -7.36 6.75
C ARG A 159 27.40 -6.69 7.92
N ILE A 160 27.72 -7.10 9.13
CA ILE A 160 27.23 -6.40 10.31
C ILE A 160 28.15 -5.22 10.58
N ASN A 161 27.54 -4.04 10.47
CA ASN A 161 28.02 -2.81 11.05
C ASN A 161 26.96 -2.38 12.06
N PRO A 162 27.25 -2.34 13.38
CA PRO A 162 26.26 -2.00 14.40
C PRO A 162 25.56 -0.66 14.14
N ALA A 163 26.26 0.34 13.61
CA ALA A 163 25.66 1.62 13.25
C ALA A 163 24.66 1.48 12.10
N LEU A 164 25.03 0.78 11.02
CA LEU A 164 24.16 0.52 9.88
C LEU A 164 22.93 -0.31 10.30
N LEU A 165 23.11 -1.31 11.17
CA LEU A 165 22.00 -2.12 11.66
C LEU A 165 21.02 -1.30 12.50
N ASN A 166 21.52 -0.40 13.34
CA ASN A 166 20.69 0.52 14.12
C ASN A 166 19.90 1.47 13.20
N GLU A 167 20.51 2.03 12.17
CA GLU A 167 19.84 2.86 11.18
C GLU A 167 18.76 2.07 10.42
N TYR A 168 19.06 0.84 10.05
CA TYR A 168 18.09 -0.04 9.39
C TYR A 168 16.89 -0.35 10.30
N PHE A 169 17.12 -0.59 11.59
CA PHE A 169 16.04 -0.81 12.56
C PHE A 169 15.17 0.43 12.75
N ASN A 170 15.77 1.61 12.84
CA ASN A 170 15.03 2.86 12.89
C ASN A 170 14.17 3.04 11.64
N PHE A 171 14.72 2.72 10.47
CA PHE A 171 13.97 2.71 9.21
C PHE A 171 12.82 1.68 9.24
N LEU A 172 13.06 0.45 9.67
CA LEU A 172 12.02 -0.58 9.77
C LEU A 172 10.90 -0.21 10.74
N ASN A 173 11.23 0.41 11.87
CA ASN A 173 10.24 0.90 12.83
C ASN A 173 9.37 2.00 12.23
N TRP A 174 10.01 2.98 11.57
CA TRP A 174 9.28 4.00 10.81
C TRP A 174 8.39 3.37 9.74
N LEU A 175 8.91 2.40 8.99
CA LEU A 175 8.21 1.71 7.92
C LEU A 175 6.99 0.94 8.44
N LYS A 176 7.13 0.24 9.56
CA LYS A 176 6.03 -0.47 10.22
C LYS A 176 4.93 0.50 10.63
N THR A 177 5.30 1.56 11.35
CA THR A 177 4.36 2.59 11.80
C THR A 177 3.62 3.21 10.63
N SER A 178 4.35 3.62 9.59
CA SER A 178 3.77 4.21 8.38
C SER A 178 2.86 3.22 7.63
N THR A 179 3.22 1.93 7.58
CA THR A 179 2.38 0.89 6.96
C THR A 179 1.06 0.71 7.72
N VAL A 180 1.10 0.70 9.05
CA VAL A 180 -0.10 0.60 9.90
C VAL A 180 -0.99 1.83 9.71
N GLN A 181 -0.43 3.04 9.75
CA GLN A 181 -1.20 4.27 9.56
C GLN A 181 -1.82 4.35 8.16
N ASN A 182 -1.05 3.98 7.15
CA ASN A 182 -1.51 3.92 5.77
C ASN A 182 -2.68 2.93 5.60
N LYS A 183 -2.56 1.73 6.19
CA LYS A 183 -3.64 0.73 6.20
C LYS A 183 -4.91 1.31 6.83
N ARG A 184 -4.80 1.94 8.02
CA ARG A 184 -5.94 2.57 8.70
C ARG A 184 -6.60 3.67 7.87
N GLY A 185 -5.79 4.52 7.23
CA GLY A 185 -6.30 5.56 6.33
C GLY A 185 -7.11 4.98 5.17
N TYR A 186 -6.62 3.92 4.54
CA TYR A 186 -7.36 3.26 3.46
C TYR A 186 -8.60 2.50 3.94
N GLN A 187 -8.60 1.94 5.14
CA GLN A 187 -9.81 1.36 5.76
C GLN A 187 -10.89 2.41 6.03
N GLN A 188 -10.49 3.63 6.39
CA GLN A 188 -11.45 4.74 6.53
C GLN A 188 -12.05 5.15 5.18
N ILE A 189 -11.23 5.18 4.12
CA ILE A 189 -11.69 5.48 2.76
C ILE A 189 -12.67 4.39 2.28
N GLU A 190 -12.32 3.12 2.49
CA GLU A 190 -13.17 1.98 2.16
C GLU A 190 -14.53 2.09 2.85
N HIS A 191 -14.54 2.29 4.17
CA HIS A 191 -15.77 2.45 4.93
C HIS A 191 -16.61 3.64 4.45
N SER A 192 -15.97 4.78 4.15
CA SER A 192 -16.66 5.96 3.58
C SER A 192 -17.24 5.68 2.19
N SER A 193 -16.56 4.85 1.39
CA SER A 193 -17.06 4.40 0.08
C SER A 193 -18.34 3.58 0.23
N GLU A 194 -18.35 2.62 1.15
CA GLU A 194 -19.52 1.79 1.43
C GLU A 194 -20.71 2.62 1.91
N GLN A 195 -20.47 3.55 2.83
CA GLN A 195 -21.50 4.48 3.30
C GLN A 195 -22.04 5.35 2.17
N LEU A 196 -21.18 5.83 1.29
CA LEU A 196 -21.58 6.67 0.15
C LEU A 196 -22.38 5.87 -0.88
N ILE A 197 -22.01 4.62 -1.16
CA ILE A 197 -22.78 3.71 -2.03
C ILE A 197 -24.19 3.51 -1.44
N ALA A 198 -24.28 3.20 -0.16
CA ALA A 198 -25.55 3.00 0.53
C ALA A 198 -26.44 4.25 0.51
N LEU A 199 -25.81 5.43 0.72
CA LEU A 199 -26.49 6.72 0.65
C LEU A 199 -27.05 7.01 -0.76
N ILE A 200 -26.23 6.78 -1.79
CA ILE A 200 -26.64 6.97 -3.19
C ILE A 200 -27.81 6.02 -3.52
N LYS A 201 -27.69 4.74 -3.17
CA LYS A 201 -28.78 3.77 -3.41
C LYS A 201 -30.09 4.20 -2.74
N LYS A 202 -30.00 4.63 -1.49
CA LYS A 202 -31.19 5.12 -0.73
C LYS A 202 -31.82 6.35 -1.35
N GLU A 203 -31.03 7.39 -1.64
CA GLU A 203 -31.52 8.70 -2.08
C GLU A 203 -32.06 8.68 -3.51
N TYR A 204 -31.57 7.76 -4.35
CA TYR A 204 -31.99 7.63 -5.75
C TYR A 204 -32.77 6.34 -6.03
N HIS A 205 -33.19 5.60 -4.97
CA HIS A 205 -33.98 4.37 -5.08
C HIS A 205 -33.38 3.33 -6.03
N LEU A 206 -32.02 3.20 -6.00
CA LEU A 206 -31.31 2.19 -6.75
C LEU A 206 -31.30 0.84 -6.02
N LYS A 207 -31.38 -0.24 -6.82
CA LYS A 207 -31.30 -1.62 -6.27
C LYS A 207 -29.87 -2.07 -6.09
#